data_a2365b967b5c23af8a366f624a266d21
#
_entry.id   a2365b967b5c23af8a366f624a266d21
#
_cell.length_a   1.000
_cell.length_b   1.000
_cell.length_c   1.000
_cell.angle_alpha   90.00
_cell.angle_beta   90.00
_cell.angle_gamma   90.00
#
_symmetry.space_group_name_H-M   'P 1'
#
loop_
_entity.id
_entity.type
_entity.pdbx_description
1 polymer ?
#
loop_
_entity_poly.entity_id
_entity_poly.type
_entity_poly.pdbx_seq_one_letter_code
_entity_poly.pdbx_strand_id
1 'polypeptide(L)'
;MSSAGNSKKSVPVRSTLPEKAKAVAGEAVQGALVDLLDLSLVAKQAHWNVVGPRFRSVHLQLDEVVDLARAAADTVAERASAIGVSPDGRAATVAKESGIASFPTGYISDDDVVRAMVAALEAVSVRMRKRIDDTAEPDPVTQDLLIGITGDLEKHAWMFQAEMGPR
;
A
#
# COMPACT_ATOMS: atom_id res chain seq x y z
N MET A 1 20.53 41.65 -9.91
CA MET A 1 20.50 40.24 -10.35
C MET A 1 20.95 39.40 -9.17
N SER A 2 19.99 38.86 -8.42
CA SER A 2 20.28 38.05 -7.22
C SER A 2 20.12 36.58 -7.60
N SER A 3 21.22 35.83 -7.65
CA SER A 3 21.22 34.38 -7.86
C SER A 3 20.68 33.71 -6.63
N ALA A 4 19.44 33.23 -6.70
CA ALA A 4 18.89 32.35 -5.70
C ALA A 4 19.67 31.03 -5.72
N GLY A 5 20.61 30.89 -4.79
CA GLY A 5 21.35 29.67 -4.56
C GLY A 5 20.39 28.53 -4.21
N ASN A 6 20.35 27.51 -5.07
CA ASN A 6 19.64 26.26 -4.82
C ASN A 6 20.34 25.53 -3.66
N SER A 7 19.94 25.85 -2.44
CA SER A 7 20.39 25.14 -1.24
C SER A 7 19.88 23.70 -1.34
N LYS A 8 20.73 22.78 -1.76
CA LYS A 8 20.49 21.33 -1.58
C LYS A 8 20.24 21.11 -0.10
N LYS A 9 18.97 20.89 0.28
CA LYS A 9 18.62 20.50 1.66
C LYS A 9 19.44 19.25 1.99
N SER A 10 20.32 19.36 2.98
CA SER A 10 21.12 18.22 3.44
C SER A 10 20.18 17.11 3.95
N VAL A 11 20.30 15.92 3.39
CA VAL A 11 19.58 14.76 3.87
C VAL A 11 20.19 14.34 5.21
N PRO A 12 19.44 14.27 6.32
CA PRO A 12 20.01 13.99 7.63
C PRO A 12 20.49 12.54 7.76
N VAL A 13 19.97 11.63 6.91
CA VAL A 13 20.33 10.21 6.91
C VAL A 13 21.24 9.89 5.72
N ARG A 14 22.35 9.21 5.99
CA ARG A 14 23.25 8.72 4.94
C ARG A 14 22.88 7.29 4.59
N SER A 15 22.50 7.07 3.34
CA SER A 15 22.29 5.73 2.79
C SER A 15 23.62 5.06 2.47
N THR A 16 23.68 3.75 2.65
CA THR A 16 24.78 2.89 2.14
C THR A 16 24.58 2.47 0.70
N LEU A 17 23.37 2.71 0.14
CA LEU A 17 23.07 2.38 -1.25
C LEU A 17 23.70 3.38 -2.22
N PRO A 18 24.18 2.91 -3.38
CA PRO A 18 24.51 3.80 -4.50
C PRO A 18 23.30 4.66 -4.90
N GLU A 19 23.53 5.90 -5.36
CA GLU A 19 22.45 6.84 -5.66
C GLU A 19 21.40 6.29 -6.64
N LYS A 20 21.81 5.52 -7.65
CA LYS A 20 20.89 4.88 -8.61
C LYS A 20 20.00 3.82 -7.93
N ALA A 21 20.59 2.97 -7.09
CA ALA A 21 19.86 1.95 -6.32
C ALA A 21 18.88 2.61 -5.32
N LYS A 22 19.35 3.66 -4.62
CA LYS A 22 18.51 4.44 -3.71
C LYS A 22 17.30 5.07 -4.41
N ALA A 23 17.48 5.58 -5.63
CA ALA A 23 16.37 6.16 -6.40
C ALA A 23 15.30 5.10 -6.72
N VAL A 24 15.72 3.92 -7.20
CA VAL A 24 14.79 2.82 -7.52
C VAL A 24 14.07 2.31 -6.27
N ALA A 25 14.81 2.02 -5.20
CA ALA A 25 14.23 1.56 -3.93
C ALA A 25 13.30 2.62 -3.33
N GLY A 26 13.67 3.90 -3.40
CA GLY A 26 12.87 5.03 -2.91
C GLY A 26 11.54 5.16 -3.66
N GLU A 27 11.54 5.04 -4.99
CA GLU A 27 10.33 5.04 -5.80
C GLU A 27 9.42 3.84 -5.46
N ALA A 28 10.00 2.66 -5.30
CA ALA A 28 9.26 1.44 -4.96
C ALA A 28 8.55 1.56 -3.60
N VAL A 29 9.27 1.99 -2.55
CA VAL A 29 8.66 2.12 -1.20
C VAL A 29 7.68 3.29 -1.13
N GLN A 30 7.90 4.39 -1.85
CA GLN A 30 6.96 5.51 -1.91
C GLN A 30 5.64 5.07 -2.57
N GLY A 31 5.70 4.37 -3.69
CA GLY A 31 4.50 3.85 -4.34
C GLY A 31 3.77 2.79 -3.50
N ALA A 32 4.52 1.93 -2.77
CA ALA A 32 3.95 0.99 -1.82
C ALA A 32 3.24 1.71 -0.66
N LEU A 33 3.85 2.75 -0.10
CA LEU A 33 3.25 3.58 0.96
C LEU A 33 1.89 4.15 0.54
N VAL A 34 1.83 4.75 -0.64
CA VAL A 34 0.59 5.34 -1.18
C VAL A 34 -0.52 4.29 -1.31
N ASP A 35 -0.21 3.14 -1.92
CA ASP A 35 -1.18 2.07 -2.13
C ASP A 35 -1.67 1.46 -0.80
N LEU A 36 -0.79 1.26 0.18
CA LEU A 36 -1.15 0.71 1.48
C LEU A 36 -1.99 1.68 2.31
N LEU A 37 -1.67 2.97 2.29
CA LEU A 37 -2.47 3.99 2.96
C LEU A 37 -3.89 4.04 2.37
N ASP A 38 -4.03 4.06 1.05
CA ASP A 38 -5.34 4.07 0.42
C ASP A 38 -6.11 2.76 0.64
N LEU A 39 -5.44 1.59 0.59
CA LEU A 39 -6.06 0.31 0.94
C LEU A 39 -6.66 0.34 2.35
N SER A 40 -5.95 0.94 3.32
CA SER A 40 -6.44 1.08 4.68
C SER A 40 -7.69 1.95 4.77
N LEU A 41 -7.76 3.01 3.96
CA LEU A 41 -8.92 3.91 3.89
C LEU A 41 -10.10 3.22 3.21
N VAL A 42 -9.89 2.55 2.09
CA VAL A 42 -10.91 1.78 1.37
C VAL A 42 -11.50 0.68 2.25
N ALA A 43 -10.65 -0.12 2.92
CA ALA A 43 -11.09 -1.17 3.82
C ALA A 43 -11.88 -0.61 5.01
N LYS A 44 -11.48 0.55 5.56
CA LYS A 44 -12.21 1.17 6.68
C LYS A 44 -13.51 1.80 6.23
N GLN A 45 -13.58 2.38 5.04
CA GLN A 45 -14.82 2.86 4.43
C GLN A 45 -15.80 1.70 4.22
N ALA A 46 -15.33 0.56 3.70
CA ALA A 46 -16.12 -0.65 3.56
C ALA A 46 -16.64 -1.18 4.91
N HIS A 47 -15.77 -1.23 5.92
CA HIS A 47 -16.08 -1.67 7.28
C HIS A 47 -17.25 -0.90 7.92
N TRP A 48 -17.31 0.43 7.72
CA TRP A 48 -18.41 1.25 8.25
C TRP A 48 -19.72 1.11 7.48
N ASN A 49 -19.67 0.68 6.22
CA ASN A 49 -20.82 0.74 5.31
C ASN A 49 -21.34 -0.62 4.85
N VAL A 50 -20.68 -1.72 5.23
CA VAL A 50 -21.15 -3.07 4.88
C VAL A 50 -22.45 -3.39 5.57
N VAL A 51 -23.42 -3.97 4.83
CA VAL A 51 -24.68 -4.50 5.32
C VAL A 51 -24.97 -5.85 4.65
N GLY A 52 -25.69 -6.73 5.33
CA GLY A 52 -26.10 -8.01 4.77
C GLY A 52 -25.99 -9.17 5.75
N PRO A 53 -26.33 -10.39 5.33
CA PRO A 53 -26.32 -11.58 6.19
C PRO A 53 -24.95 -11.91 6.78
N ARG A 54 -23.85 -11.58 6.07
CA ARG A 54 -22.46 -11.80 6.51
C ARG A 54 -21.84 -10.57 7.16
N PHE A 55 -22.65 -9.56 7.54
CA PHE A 55 -22.17 -8.29 8.11
C PHE A 55 -21.05 -8.50 9.12
N ARG A 56 -21.25 -9.34 10.13
CA ARG A 56 -20.28 -9.47 11.23
C ARG A 56 -18.96 -10.06 10.77
N SER A 57 -18.96 -11.10 9.93
CA SER A 57 -17.73 -11.74 9.47
C SER A 57 -16.93 -10.80 8.56
N VAL A 58 -17.59 -10.19 7.56
CA VAL A 58 -16.96 -9.26 6.63
C VAL A 58 -16.44 -8.01 7.36
N HIS A 59 -17.24 -7.45 8.29
CA HIS A 59 -16.87 -6.29 9.08
C HIS A 59 -15.58 -6.53 9.91
N LEU A 60 -15.45 -7.69 10.54
CA LEU A 60 -14.24 -8.03 11.30
C LEU A 60 -13.02 -8.30 10.39
N GLN A 61 -13.24 -8.99 9.28
CA GLN A 61 -12.18 -9.27 8.30
C GLN A 61 -11.62 -7.99 7.65
N LEU A 62 -12.47 -6.97 7.46
CA LEU A 62 -12.04 -5.66 6.98
C LEU A 62 -11.10 -4.95 7.97
N ASP A 63 -11.30 -5.12 9.28
CA ASP A 63 -10.37 -4.59 10.29
C ASP A 63 -9.00 -5.28 10.20
N GLU A 64 -8.95 -6.57 9.94
CA GLU A 64 -7.68 -7.28 9.74
C GLU A 64 -6.90 -6.70 8.53
N VAL A 65 -7.59 -6.35 7.44
CA VAL A 65 -6.96 -5.67 6.29
C VAL A 65 -6.47 -4.26 6.66
N VAL A 66 -7.25 -3.51 7.45
CA VAL A 66 -6.84 -2.17 7.91
C VAL A 66 -5.57 -2.24 8.75
N ASP A 67 -5.51 -3.19 9.69
CA ASP A 67 -4.37 -3.36 10.58
C ASP A 67 -3.12 -3.78 9.80
N LEU A 68 -3.25 -4.74 8.89
CA LEU A 68 -2.18 -5.14 7.98
C LEU A 68 -1.67 -3.95 7.15
N ALA A 69 -2.58 -3.26 6.47
CA ALA A 69 -2.21 -2.17 5.55
C ALA A 69 -1.51 -1.01 6.29
N ARG A 70 -1.96 -0.67 7.50
CA ARG A 70 -1.34 0.38 8.33
C ARG A 70 0.04 -0.02 8.85
N ALA A 71 0.20 -1.25 9.34
CA ALA A 71 1.49 -1.75 9.80
C ALA A 71 2.49 -1.82 8.63
N ALA A 72 2.06 -2.30 7.47
CA ALA A 72 2.89 -2.35 6.27
C ALA A 72 3.26 -0.95 5.76
N ALA A 73 2.32 0.02 5.80
CA ALA A 73 2.58 1.41 5.43
C ALA A 73 3.67 2.04 6.31
N ASP A 74 3.63 1.81 7.62
CA ASP A 74 4.67 2.26 8.56
C ASP A 74 6.03 1.64 8.21
N THR A 75 6.06 0.33 8.01
CA THR A 75 7.27 -0.42 7.65
C THR A 75 7.94 0.13 6.37
N VAL A 76 7.17 0.39 5.30
CA VAL A 76 7.75 0.93 4.05
C VAL A 76 8.16 2.40 4.18
N ALA A 77 7.44 3.20 4.99
CA ALA A 77 7.83 4.59 5.28
C ALA A 77 9.12 4.65 6.07
N GLU A 78 9.30 3.81 7.09
CA GLU A 78 10.54 3.68 7.85
C GLU A 78 11.69 3.17 6.96
N ARG A 79 11.42 2.23 6.02
CA ARG A 79 12.42 1.80 5.04
C ARG A 79 12.86 2.95 4.15
N ALA A 80 11.92 3.78 3.64
CA ALA A 80 12.26 4.97 2.88
C ALA A 80 13.19 5.89 3.69
N SER A 81 12.85 6.18 4.94
CA SER A 81 13.66 7.00 5.83
C SER A 81 15.04 6.41 6.07
N ALA A 82 15.14 5.10 6.30
CA ALA A 82 16.40 4.40 6.54
C ALA A 82 17.36 4.46 5.33
N ILE A 83 16.83 4.48 4.11
CA ILE A 83 17.65 4.65 2.89
C ILE A 83 17.87 6.12 2.50
N GLY A 84 17.45 7.08 3.35
CA GLY A 84 17.66 8.51 3.13
C GLY A 84 16.69 9.12 2.11
N VAL A 85 15.51 8.55 1.96
CA VAL A 85 14.38 9.06 1.17
C VAL A 85 13.29 9.53 2.11
N SER A 86 12.78 10.75 1.91
CA SER A 86 11.67 11.29 2.72
C SER A 86 10.33 10.71 2.22
N PRO A 87 9.61 9.90 3.01
CA PRO A 87 8.31 9.38 2.58
C PRO A 87 7.25 10.49 2.58
N ASP A 88 6.30 10.40 1.65
CA ASP A 88 5.15 11.31 1.57
C ASP A 88 3.84 10.54 1.65
N GLY A 89 3.26 10.48 2.85
CA GLY A 89 1.96 9.86 3.15
C GLY A 89 0.81 10.88 3.32
N ARG A 90 0.97 12.12 2.83
CA ARG A 90 -0.09 13.14 2.94
C ARG A 90 -1.32 12.74 2.15
N ALA A 91 -2.52 13.07 2.66
CA ALA A 91 -3.80 12.75 2.03
C ALA A 91 -3.87 13.23 0.56
N ALA A 92 -3.34 14.42 0.24
CA ALA A 92 -3.31 14.94 -1.13
C ALA A 92 -2.45 14.09 -2.07
N THR A 93 -1.33 13.57 -1.58
CA THR A 93 -0.44 12.67 -2.34
C THR A 93 -1.11 11.32 -2.57
N VAL A 94 -1.70 10.74 -1.52
CA VAL A 94 -2.45 9.48 -1.60
C VAL A 94 -3.59 9.59 -2.61
N ALA A 95 -4.44 10.62 -2.50
CA ALA A 95 -5.57 10.83 -3.40
C ALA A 95 -5.17 11.00 -4.87
N LYS A 96 -3.98 11.56 -5.13
CA LYS A 96 -3.48 11.80 -6.49
C LYS A 96 -2.82 10.57 -7.11
N GLU A 97 -2.11 9.77 -6.31
CA GLU A 97 -1.14 8.77 -6.80
C GLU A 97 -1.59 7.32 -6.57
N SER A 98 -2.64 7.10 -5.76
CA SER A 98 -3.19 5.76 -5.57
C SER A 98 -3.69 5.16 -6.88
N GLY A 99 -3.43 3.85 -7.03
CA GLY A 99 -3.95 3.06 -8.15
C GLY A 99 -5.16 2.19 -7.77
N ILE A 100 -5.79 2.41 -6.62
CA ILE A 100 -6.99 1.69 -6.20
C ILE A 100 -8.21 2.39 -6.80
N ALA A 101 -9.16 1.60 -7.32
CA ALA A 101 -10.41 2.14 -7.83
C ALA A 101 -11.25 2.77 -6.70
N SER A 102 -11.97 3.85 -7.02
CA SER A 102 -12.85 4.54 -6.06
C SER A 102 -13.86 3.56 -5.45
N PHE A 103 -13.93 3.53 -4.12
CA PHE A 103 -14.92 2.74 -3.41
C PHE A 103 -16.28 3.46 -3.40
N PRO A 104 -17.40 2.73 -3.58
CA PRO A 104 -18.72 3.34 -3.58
C PRO A 104 -19.06 4.07 -2.28
N THR A 105 -19.98 5.03 -2.35
CA THR A 105 -20.52 5.75 -1.18
C THR A 105 -21.82 5.11 -0.69
N GLY A 106 -22.15 5.29 0.59
CA GLY A 106 -23.39 4.77 1.20
C GLY A 106 -23.27 3.34 1.68
N TYR A 107 -24.41 2.74 2.07
CA TYR A 107 -24.46 1.34 2.49
C TYR A 107 -24.32 0.40 1.30
N ILE A 108 -23.53 -0.66 1.48
CA ILE A 108 -23.14 -1.56 0.40
C ILE A 108 -23.35 -3.01 0.87
N SER A 109 -23.88 -3.85 0.00
CA SER A 109 -24.07 -5.27 0.31
C SER A 109 -22.76 -5.98 0.61
N ASP A 110 -22.79 -6.95 1.50
CA ASP A 110 -21.60 -7.77 1.82
C ASP A 110 -21.00 -8.45 0.58
N ASP A 111 -21.83 -8.86 -0.38
CA ASP A 111 -21.38 -9.40 -1.67
C ASP A 111 -20.58 -8.39 -2.50
N ASP A 112 -21.05 -7.14 -2.57
CA ASP A 112 -20.36 -6.08 -3.31
C ASP A 112 -19.10 -5.63 -2.60
N VAL A 113 -19.11 -5.58 -1.27
CA VAL A 113 -17.92 -5.29 -0.46
C VAL A 113 -16.84 -6.35 -0.69
N VAL A 114 -17.19 -7.64 -0.64
CA VAL A 114 -16.25 -8.74 -0.89
C VAL A 114 -15.63 -8.62 -2.29
N ARG A 115 -16.46 -8.37 -3.32
CA ARG A 115 -15.96 -8.16 -4.70
C ARG A 115 -15.02 -6.96 -4.81
N ALA A 116 -15.38 -5.85 -4.20
CA ALA A 116 -14.56 -4.63 -4.23
C ALA A 116 -13.22 -4.83 -3.51
N MET A 117 -13.21 -5.54 -2.38
CA MET A 117 -11.99 -5.84 -1.65
C MET A 117 -11.06 -6.80 -2.39
N VAL A 118 -11.62 -7.83 -3.05
CA VAL A 118 -10.81 -8.69 -3.94
C VAL A 118 -10.13 -7.84 -5.02
N ALA A 119 -10.88 -6.98 -5.70
CA ALA A 119 -10.31 -6.12 -6.75
C ALA A 119 -9.24 -5.15 -6.21
N ALA A 120 -9.44 -4.55 -5.04
CA ALA A 120 -8.48 -3.65 -4.41
C ALA A 120 -7.19 -4.38 -4.03
N LEU A 121 -7.29 -5.53 -3.34
CA LEU A 121 -6.15 -6.34 -2.91
C LEU A 121 -5.35 -6.88 -4.11
N GLU A 122 -6.03 -7.36 -5.16
CA GLU A 122 -5.39 -7.80 -6.40
C GLU A 122 -4.64 -6.66 -7.09
N ALA A 123 -5.26 -5.48 -7.20
CA ALA A 123 -4.64 -4.31 -7.82
C ALA A 123 -3.37 -3.87 -7.06
N VAL A 124 -3.39 -3.89 -5.72
CA VAL A 124 -2.21 -3.59 -4.90
C VAL A 124 -1.15 -4.68 -5.08
N SER A 125 -1.52 -5.96 -5.02
CA SER A 125 -0.60 -7.09 -5.16
C SER A 125 0.13 -7.09 -6.52
N VAL A 126 -0.55 -6.78 -7.61
CA VAL A 126 0.07 -6.65 -8.94
C VAL A 126 1.14 -5.56 -8.95
N ARG A 127 0.87 -4.39 -8.35
CA ARG A 127 1.85 -3.30 -8.26
C ARG A 127 3.00 -3.63 -7.31
N MET A 128 2.73 -4.34 -6.22
CA MET A 128 3.78 -4.83 -5.32
C MET A 128 4.73 -5.80 -6.02
N ARG A 129 4.21 -6.75 -6.80
CA ARG A 129 5.04 -7.70 -7.57
C ARG A 129 5.95 -6.99 -8.55
N LYS A 130 5.45 -5.95 -9.24
CA LYS A 130 6.31 -5.11 -10.10
C LYS A 130 7.44 -4.44 -9.30
N ARG A 131 7.14 -3.87 -8.13
CA ARG A 131 8.15 -3.24 -7.26
C ARG A 131 9.17 -4.24 -6.71
N ILE A 132 8.74 -5.48 -6.44
CA ILE A 132 9.63 -6.60 -6.07
C ILE A 132 10.64 -6.87 -7.19
N ASP A 133 10.16 -6.93 -8.44
CA ASP A 133 11.03 -7.15 -9.59
C ASP A 133 11.98 -5.96 -9.80
N ASP A 134 11.48 -4.73 -9.70
CA ASP A 134 12.28 -3.51 -9.87
C ASP A 134 13.41 -3.39 -8.82
N THR A 135 13.21 -3.91 -7.61
CA THR A 135 14.16 -3.81 -6.49
C THR A 135 15.10 -5.01 -6.34
N ALA A 136 14.92 -6.06 -7.12
CA ALA A 136 15.64 -7.33 -6.99
C ALA A 136 17.17 -7.18 -7.03
N GLU A 137 17.68 -6.44 -8.00
CA GLU A 137 19.12 -6.18 -8.14
C GLU A 137 19.58 -4.93 -7.36
N PRO A 138 18.86 -3.79 -7.43
CA PRO A 138 19.30 -2.55 -6.79
C PRO A 138 19.33 -2.61 -5.25
N ASP A 139 18.34 -3.25 -4.62
CA ASP A 139 18.23 -3.32 -3.17
C ASP A 139 17.46 -4.56 -2.69
N PRO A 140 18.13 -5.70 -2.55
CA PRO A 140 17.48 -6.94 -2.07
C PRO A 140 16.84 -6.82 -0.68
N VAL A 141 17.25 -5.89 0.17
CA VAL A 141 16.62 -5.67 1.48
C VAL A 141 15.23 -5.03 1.32
N THR A 142 15.08 -4.06 0.43
CA THR A 142 13.76 -3.52 0.07
C THR A 142 12.92 -4.57 -0.64
N GLN A 143 13.50 -5.38 -1.53
CA GLN A 143 12.81 -6.48 -2.18
C GLN A 143 12.22 -7.47 -1.16
N ASP A 144 13.01 -7.95 -0.21
CA ASP A 144 12.59 -8.91 0.81
C ASP A 144 11.41 -8.37 1.65
N LEU A 145 11.49 -7.10 2.05
CA LEU A 145 10.42 -6.43 2.76
C LEU A 145 9.12 -6.40 1.95
N LEU A 146 9.19 -6.06 0.65
CA LEU A 146 8.03 -6.04 -0.24
C LEU A 146 7.47 -7.44 -0.51
N ILE A 147 8.31 -8.48 -0.57
CA ILE A 147 7.90 -9.89 -0.69
C ILE A 147 7.03 -10.29 0.50
N GLY A 148 7.48 -10.01 1.73
CA GLY A 148 6.72 -10.33 2.94
C GLY A 148 5.34 -9.67 2.94
N ILE A 149 5.29 -8.35 2.69
CA ILE A 149 4.03 -7.60 2.62
C ILE A 149 3.10 -8.17 1.52
N THR A 150 3.64 -8.51 0.36
CA THR A 150 2.85 -9.06 -0.75
C THR A 150 2.24 -10.41 -0.40
N GLY A 151 2.98 -11.28 0.29
CA GLY A 151 2.46 -12.56 0.76
C GLY A 151 1.24 -12.40 1.67
N ASP A 152 1.28 -11.42 2.58
CA ASP A 152 0.15 -11.13 3.47
C ASP A 152 -1.05 -10.53 2.71
N LEU A 153 -0.83 -9.62 1.76
CA LEU A 153 -1.90 -9.07 0.91
C LEU A 153 -2.59 -10.16 0.09
N GLU A 154 -1.83 -11.07 -0.50
CA GLU A 154 -2.36 -12.20 -1.30
C GLU A 154 -3.13 -13.20 -0.44
N LYS A 155 -2.70 -13.41 0.80
CA LYS A 155 -3.45 -14.21 1.77
C LYS A 155 -4.83 -13.62 2.04
N HIS A 156 -4.93 -12.30 2.28
CA HIS A 156 -6.22 -11.65 2.48
C HIS A 156 -7.07 -11.65 1.19
N ALA A 157 -6.46 -11.46 0.02
CA ALA A 157 -7.16 -11.58 -1.26
C ALA A 157 -7.77 -12.98 -1.43
N TRP A 158 -7.01 -14.03 -1.12
CA TRP A 158 -7.52 -15.41 -1.14
C TRP A 158 -8.69 -15.60 -0.18
N MET A 159 -8.61 -15.08 1.05
CA MET A 159 -9.69 -15.23 2.05
C MET A 159 -10.99 -14.58 1.55
N PHE A 160 -10.94 -13.37 0.98
CA PHE A 160 -12.12 -12.74 0.38
C PHE A 160 -12.63 -13.47 -0.86
N GLN A 161 -11.74 -14.01 -1.71
CA GLN A 161 -12.14 -14.82 -2.87
C GLN A 161 -12.88 -16.10 -2.44
N ALA A 162 -12.41 -16.74 -1.37
CA ALA A 162 -13.04 -17.97 -0.85
C ALA A 162 -14.49 -17.73 -0.38
N GLU A 163 -14.81 -16.51 0.10
CA GLU A 163 -16.18 -16.15 0.49
C GLU A 163 -17.14 -16.00 -0.70
N MET A 164 -16.65 -15.78 -1.92
CA MET A 164 -17.50 -15.69 -3.10
C MET A 164 -18.05 -17.06 -3.55
N GLY A 165 -17.48 -18.16 -3.03
CA GLY A 165 -17.84 -19.51 -3.42
C GLY A 165 -17.34 -19.90 -4.83
N PRO A 166 -17.63 -21.13 -5.26
CA PRO A 166 -17.24 -21.58 -6.60
C PRO A 166 -17.98 -20.77 -7.68
N ARG A 167 -17.23 -20.39 -8.72
CA ARG A 167 -17.76 -19.73 -9.92
C ARG A 167 -18.28 -20.76 -10.90
#